data_31511c5403535b4d7ff062d89b49f355
#
_entry.id   31511c5403535b4d7ff062d89b49f355
#
_cell.length_a   1.000
_cell.length_b   1.000
_cell.length_c   1.000
_cell.angle_alpha   90.00
_cell.angle_beta   90.00
_cell.angle_gamma   90.00
#
_symmetry.space_group_name_H-M   'P 1'
#
loop_
_entity.id
_entity.type
_entity.pdbx_description
1 polymer ?
#
loop_
_entity_poly.entity_id
_entity_poly.type
_entity_poly.pdbx_seq_one_letter_code
_entity_poly.pdbx_strand_id
1 'polypeptide(L)'
;MKKIVSFLLCVIIFSFSAYAAPGDEDVGAAEVGFSAVSPYVMFMDMNTGRVMYEKNADEKVYPASTVKIMTAILAIENCSLEEKIEASSTAIDSVPSGVTVMDIMPGEALTVRQLLYGAMLSSAADATNVLAEAVSGNIGDFVRLMNDKATELGMNNTNFSNTHGEHDDRMYTTVRDMAALARYAMSNPDFREIVNTDQYTIQPTDKYKEVRNLVNSNYMVSRVQRADYYYSNAIGVKSGYTTEAHSCLVEVAKSRDMELLALTFGSETVDGKAQGYIDCRKFFDTAFEYYRSKVVVSQGTLVGQVPIKNAKRASQVLLEAQKNLYYIYPVGEEPGTPTYEIRVVEYIQAPISKGDIIGECEYFYDGVSAGIIDLVADKDYSFDAIAYVGDGIKSVVTSPIFIGIVIIIVVAAVYIKIKRRKRRIARERKLRARRRREAEQNLRRRMEEDI
;
A
#
# COMPACT_ATOMS: atom_id res chain seq x y z
N MET A 1 31.01 -30.30 21.85
CA MET A 1 30.25 -29.28 22.61
C MET A 1 29.69 -28.28 21.59
N LYS A 2 28.44 -28.49 21.18
CA LYS A 2 27.75 -27.66 20.20
C LYS A 2 27.15 -26.45 20.92
N LYS A 3 27.60 -25.26 20.57
CA LYS A 3 26.99 -24.01 21.04
C LYS A 3 25.79 -23.69 20.12
N ILE A 4 24.61 -23.83 20.67
CA ILE A 4 23.34 -23.38 20.06
C ILE A 4 23.30 -21.85 20.21
N VAL A 5 23.43 -21.13 19.10
CA VAL A 5 23.14 -19.70 19.02
C VAL A 5 21.64 -19.58 18.77
N SER A 6 20.91 -19.19 19.81
CA SER A 6 19.47 -18.93 19.73
C SER A 6 19.28 -17.57 19.05
N PHE A 7 18.83 -17.60 17.81
CA PHE A 7 18.40 -16.40 17.06
C PHE A 7 16.97 -16.09 17.50
N LEU A 8 16.83 -15.08 18.35
CA LEU A 8 15.53 -14.56 18.75
C LEU A 8 14.97 -13.73 17.59
N LEU A 9 14.12 -14.36 16.78
CA LEU A 9 13.37 -13.69 15.72
C LEU A 9 12.24 -12.90 16.40
N CYS A 10 12.45 -11.61 16.63
CA CYS A 10 11.35 -10.71 16.99
C CYS A 10 10.46 -10.51 15.76
N VAL A 11 9.44 -11.35 15.65
CA VAL A 11 8.31 -11.09 14.74
C VAL A 11 7.51 -9.96 15.37
N ILE A 12 7.71 -8.74 14.88
CA ILE A 12 6.82 -7.62 15.16
C ILE A 12 5.58 -7.85 14.30
N ILE A 13 4.55 -8.43 14.90
CA ILE A 13 3.22 -8.47 14.30
C ILE A 13 2.70 -7.03 14.32
N PHE A 14 2.83 -6.33 13.21
CA PHE A 14 2.04 -5.13 12.97
C PHE A 14 0.59 -5.58 12.82
N SER A 15 -0.17 -5.42 13.89
CA SER A 15 -1.62 -5.45 13.79
C SER A 15 -2.02 -4.23 12.96
N PHE A 16 -2.29 -4.44 11.67
CA PHE A 16 -3.07 -3.50 10.90
C PHE A 16 -4.46 -3.46 11.54
N SER A 17 -4.65 -2.55 12.48
CA SER A 17 -6.01 -2.10 12.78
C SER A 17 -6.47 -1.39 11.51
N ALA A 18 -7.39 -2.02 10.79
CA ALA A 18 -8.21 -1.30 9.84
C ALA A 18 -8.90 -0.19 10.64
N TYR A 19 -8.34 1.00 10.58
CA TYR A 19 -8.98 2.18 11.12
C TYR A 19 -10.15 2.45 10.19
N ALA A 20 -11.35 2.13 10.64
CA ALA A 20 -12.56 2.72 10.09
C ALA A 20 -12.32 4.23 10.13
N ALA A 21 -12.45 4.90 8.99
CA ALA A 21 -12.46 6.34 8.94
C ALA A 21 -13.44 6.86 10.00
N PRO A 22 -13.12 7.97 10.70
CA PRO A 22 -14.03 8.55 11.68
C PRO A 22 -15.38 8.78 11.02
N GLY A 23 -16.44 8.36 11.70
CA GLY A 23 -17.80 8.18 11.26
C GLY A 23 -18.21 9.09 10.09
N ASP A 24 -18.57 8.43 9.00
CA ASP A 24 -19.34 9.02 7.92
C ASP A 24 -20.68 9.53 8.50
N GLU A 25 -20.69 10.75 9.00
CA GLU A 25 -21.90 11.53 8.90
C GLU A 25 -22.06 11.79 7.41
N ASP A 26 -23.15 11.35 6.85
CA ASP A 26 -23.61 11.47 5.44
C ASP A 26 -23.72 12.97 5.04
N VAL A 27 -22.59 13.63 4.85
CA VAL A 27 -22.45 15.06 4.70
C VAL A 27 -22.18 15.40 3.22
N GLY A 28 -23.00 15.03 2.31
CA GLY A 28 -22.68 15.45 0.95
C GLY A 28 -23.82 15.33 -0.05
N ALA A 29 -24.48 14.19 -0.07
CA ALA A 29 -25.51 13.94 -1.09
C ALA A 29 -26.86 14.56 -0.73
N ALA A 30 -27.18 14.68 0.55
CA ALA A 30 -28.43 15.31 1.01
C ALA A 30 -28.44 16.83 0.76
N GLU A 31 -27.29 17.50 0.81
CA GLU A 31 -27.19 18.95 0.57
C GLU A 31 -27.34 19.33 -0.90
N VAL A 32 -27.00 18.45 -1.84
CA VAL A 32 -27.06 18.74 -3.29
C VAL A 32 -28.33 18.22 -3.96
N GLY A 33 -29.24 17.56 -3.22
CA GLY A 33 -30.50 17.04 -3.75
C GLY A 33 -30.33 15.96 -4.81
N PHE A 34 -29.20 15.21 -4.80
CA PHE A 34 -28.95 14.12 -5.73
C PHE A 34 -29.67 12.84 -5.26
N SER A 35 -30.29 12.15 -6.20
CA SER A 35 -30.87 10.83 -5.98
C SER A 35 -30.67 9.96 -7.21
N ALA A 36 -30.12 8.74 -7.03
CA ALA A 36 -29.97 7.75 -8.09
C ALA A 36 -31.23 6.86 -8.19
N VAL A 37 -31.62 6.55 -9.43
CA VAL A 37 -32.69 5.59 -9.73
C VAL A 37 -32.18 4.16 -9.61
N SER A 38 -30.93 3.91 -10.00
CA SER A 38 -30.26 2.60 -9.87
C SER A 38 -30.36 2.07 -8.45
N PRO A 39 -30.57 0.74 -8.26
CA PRO A 39 -30.83 0.16 -6.93
C PRO A 39 -29.57 0.04 -6.05
N TYR A 40 -28.41 -0.18 -6.65
CA TYR A 40 -27.14 -0.36 -5.94
C TYR A 40 -26.11 0.62 -6.48
N VAL A 41 -25.68 1.55 -5.65
CA VAL A 41 -24.89 2.71 -6.11
C VAL A 41 -23.79 3.06 -5.10
N MET A 42 -22.64 3.45 -5.60
CA MET A 42 -21.61 4.12 -4.82
C MET A 42 -20.91 5.16 -5.69
N PHE A 43 -20.89 6.39 -5.23
CA PHE A 43 -20.23 7.52 -5.88
C PHE A 43 -19.23 8.14 -4.93
N MET A 44 -17.99 8.33 -5.42
CA MET A 44 -16.90 8.77 -4.56
C MET A 44 -15.84 9.56 -5.32
N ASP A 45 -15.04 10.29 -4.57
CA ASP A 45 -13.79 10.87 -5.08
C ASP A 45 -12.66 9.83 -5.05
N MET A 46 -11.99 9.69 -6.18
CA MET A 46 -10.91 8.71 -6.36
C MET A 46 -9.67 9.02 -5.51
N ASN A 47 -9.35 10.30 -5.37
CA ASN A 47 -8.11 10.75 -4.74
C ASN A 47 -8.17 10.62 -3.21
N THR A 48 -9.29 11.06 -2.62
CA THR A 48 -9.49 11.03 -1.16
C THR A 48 -10.10 9.73 -0.66
N GLY A 49 -10.89 9.04 -1.51
CA GLY A 49 -11.72 7.92 -1.11
C GLY A 49 -13.01 8.33 -0.40
N ARG A 50 -13.31 9.63 -0.34
CA ARG A 50 -14.55 10.12 0.28
C ARG A 50 -15.76 9.65 -0.52
N VAL A 51 -16.66 8.95 0.14
CA VAL A 51 -17.97 8.59 -0.41
C VAL A 51 -18.84 9.83 -0.43
N MET A 52 -19.37 10.18 -1.60
CA MET A 52 -20.23 11.33 -1.81
C MET A 52 -21.72 10.96 -1.86
N TYR A 53 -22.02 9.74 -2.27
CA TYR A 53 -23.37 9.19 -2.26
C TYR A 53 -23.30 7.67 -2.33
N GLU A 54 -24.13 6.99 -1.55
CA GLU A 54 -24.31 5.54 -1.65
C GLU A 54 -25.76 5.11 -1.41
N LYS A 55 -26.08 3.96 -1.98
CA LYS A 55 -27.39 3.33 -1.80
C LYS A 55 -27.21 1.82 -1.96
N ASN A 56 -27.52 1.07 -0.91
CA ASN A 56 -27.38 -0.38 -0.87
C ASN A 56 -25.99 -0.88 -1.29
N ALA A 57 -24.92 -0.13 -0.92
CA ALA A 57 -23.55 -0.37 -1.42
C ALA A 57 -22.95 -1.68 -0.91
N ASP A 58 -23.44 -2.23 0.21
CA ASP A 58 -22.97 -3.46 0.84
C ASP A 58 -23.84 -4.69 0.54
N GLU A 59 -24.91 -4.51 -0.22
CA GLU A 59 -25.75 -5.62 -0.66
C GLU A 59 -25.04 -6.47 -1.70
N LYS A 60 -25.23 -7.81 -1.62
CA LYS A 60 -24.67 -8.74 -2.60
C LYS A 60 -25.37 -8.62 -3.94
N VAL A 61 -24.56 -8.45 -4.98
CA VAL A 61 -25.01 -8.33 -6.38
C VAL A 61 -24.16 -9.21 -7.29
N TYR A 62 -24.63 -9.48 -8.49
CA TYR A 62 -23.86 -10.11 -9.54
C TYR A 62 -23.08 -9.07 -10.32
N PRO A 63 -21.75 -9.26 -10.53
CA PRO A 63 -20.90 -8.26 -11.15
C PRO A 63 -20.99 -8.18 -12.68
N ALA A 64 -21.52 -9.18 -13.35
CA ALA A 64 -21.45 -9.31 -14.81
C ALA A 64 -20.00 -9.09 -15.33
N SER A 65 -19.83 -8.54 -16.53
CA SER A 65 -18.51 -8.29 -17.14
C SER A 65 -17.62 -7.29 -16.42
N THR A 66 -18.06 -6.66 -15.32
CA THR A 66 -17.15 -5.83 -14.49
C THR A 66 -16.07 -6.67 -13.78
N VAL A 67 -16.25 -8.00 -13.66
CA VAL A 67 -15.22 -8.97 -13.26
C VAL A 67 -13.93 -8.81 -14.05
N LYS A 68 -14.02 -8.43 -15.34
CA LYS A 68 -12.85 -8.27 -16.23
C LYS A 68 -11.86 -7.20 -15.74
N ILE A 69 -12.27 -6.32 -14.84
CA ILE A 69 -11.37 -5.38 -14.16
C ILE A 69 -10.33 -6.17 -13.36
N MET A 70 -10.75 -7.19 -12.58
CA MET A 70 -9.84 -8.05 -11.82
C MET A 70 -8.95 -8.87 -12.76
N THR A 71 -9.52 -9.44 -13.81
CA THR A 71 -8.75 -10.22 -14.81
C THR A 71 -7.68 -9.36 -15.48
N ALA A 72 -8.03 -8.15 -15.88
CA ALA A 72 -7.11 -7.25 -16.57
C ALA A 72 -5.97 -6.77 -15.67
N ILE A 73 -6.27 -6.34 -14.44
CA ILE A 73 -5.21 -5.85 -13.55
C ILE A 73 -4.24 -6.95 -13.15
N LEU A 74 -4.72 -8.17 -12.90
CA LEU A 74 -3.86 -9.31 -12.62
C LEU A 74 -2.97 -9.68 -13.81
N ALA A 75 -3.48 -9.59 -15.04
CA ALA A 75 -2.68 -9.82 -16.24
C ALA A 75 -1.58 -8.75 -16.41
N ILE A 76 -1.90 -7.48 -16.16
CA ILE A 76 -0.93 -6.38 -16.22
C ILE A 76 0.18 -6.54 -15.15
N GLU A 77 -0.17 -7.01 -13.97
CA GLU A 77 0.79 -7.19 -12.87
C GLU A 77 1.74 -8.38 -13.07
N ASN A 78 1.33 -9.40 -13.84
CA ASN A 78 2.06 -10.66 -13.94
C ASN A 78 2.68 -10.93 -15.30
N CYS A 79 2.34 -10.18 -16.35
CA CYS A 79 2.83 -10.37 -17.70
C CYS A 79 3.41 -9.09 -18.29
N SER A 80 4.36 -9.23 -19.21
CA SER A 80 4.79 -8.11 -20.04
C SER A 80 3.74 -7.82 -21.12
N LEU A 81 3.38 -6.55 -21.32
CA LEU A 81 2.34 -6.17 -22.28
C LEU A 81 2.66 -6.56 -23.73
N GLU A 82 3.94 -6.61 -24.09
CA GLU A 82 4.41 -6.97 -25.43
C GLU A 82 4.71 -8.47 -25.57
N GLU A 83 4.57 -9.24 -24.48
CA GLU A 83 4.68 -10.69 -24.53
C GLU A 83 3.58 -11.29 -25.42
N LYS A 84 3.96 -12.25 -26.29
CA LYS A 84 3.02 -12.96 -27.15
C LYS A 84 2.59 -14.25 -26.46
N ILE A 85 1.30 -14.41 -26.33
CA ILE A 85 0.66 -15.59 -25.76
C ILE A 85 -0.01 -16.37 -26.89
N GLU A 86 0.31 -17.65 -26.99
CA GLU A 86 -0.37 -18.58 -27.91
C GLU A 86 -1.62 -19.11 -27.22
N ALA A 87 -2.80 -18.84 -27.82
CA ALA A 87 -4.08 -19.25 -27.25
C ALA A 87 -4.22 -20.78 -27.30
N SER A 88 -4.40 -21.40 -26.15
CA SER A 88 -4.66 -22.84 -26.06
C SER A 88 -6.08 -23.18 -26.53
N SER A 89 -6.29 -24.42 -27.00
CA SER A 89 -7.65 -24.92 -27.26
C SER A 89 -8.49 -24.96 -25.96
N THR A 90 -7.86 -25.25 -24.83
CA THR A 90 -8.56 -25.29 -23.53
C THR A 90 -9.15 -23.92 -23.16
N ALA A 91 -8.37 -22.84 -23.30
CA ALA A 91 -8.85 -21.48 -23.03
C ALA A 91 -10.06 -21.11 -23.89
N ILE A 92 -9.99 -21.45 -25.20
CA ILE A 92 -11.06 -21.13 -26.15
C ILE A 92 -12.29 -22.02 -25.95
N ASP A 93 -12.11 -23.33 -25.83
CA ASP A 93 -13.22 -24.30 -25.67
C ASP A 93 -13.95 -24.14 -24.32
N SER A 94 -13.30 -23.51 -23.31
CA SER A 94 -13.91 -23.21 -22.03
C SER A 94 -14.81 -21.97 -22.01
N VAL A 95 -14.89 -21.24 -23.13
CA VAL A 95 -15.76 -20.06 -23.23
C VAL A 95 -17.20 -20.51 -23.39
N PRO A 96 -18.16 -20.03 -22.54
CA PRO A 96 -19.57 -20.38 -22.70
C PRO A 96 -20.12 -19.91 -24.06
N SER A 97 -21.09 -20.66 -24.60
CA SER A 97 -21.78 -20.26 -25.83
C SER A 97 -22.65 -19.02 -25.61
N GLY A 98 -22.69 -18.14 -26.59
CA GLY A 98 -23.54 -16.93 -26.57
C GLY A 98 -22.94 -15.72 -25.87
N VAL A 99 -21.72 -15.83 -25.31
CA VAL A 99 -20.99 -14.68 -24.75
C VAL A 99 -20.21 -13.93 -25.83
N THR A 100 -19.85 -12.69 -25.52
CA THR A 100 -19.04 -11.89 -26.44
C THR A 100 -17.61 -12.42 -26.51
N VAL A 101 -17.10 -12.62 -27.71
CA VAL A 101 -15.74 -13.06 -28.02
C VAL A 101 -15.12 -12.16 -29.10
N MET A 102 -13.82 -12.20 -29.25
CA MET A 102 -13.11 -11.57 -30.41
C MET A 102 -12.62 -12.60 -31.41
N ASP A 103 -13.16 -13.82 -31.39
CA ASP A 103 -12.89 -14.94 -32.30
C ASP A 103 -11.42 -15.34 -32.31
N ILE A 104 -10.82 -15.53 -31.15
CA ILE A 104 -9.46 -16.04 -31.03
C ILE A 104 -9.42 -17.51 -31.48
N MET A 105 -8.51 -17.84 -32.39
CA MET A 105 -8.33 -19.20 -32.85
C MET A 105 -7.31 -19.98 -31.99
N PRO A 106 -7.54 -21.28 -31.73
CA PRO A 106 -6.53 -22.11 -31.08
C PRO A 106 -5.18 -22.05 -31.82
N GLY A 107 -4.09 -21.82 -31.09
CA GLY A 107 -2.74 -21.61 -31.60
C GLY A 107 -2.50 -20.22 -32.23
N GLU A 108 -3.41 -19.28 -32.05
CA GLU A 108 -3.20 -17.89 -32.42
C GLU A 108 -2.34 -17.19 -31.38
N ALA A 109 -1.31 -16.47 -31.84
CA ALA A 109 -0.41 -15.71 -30.99
C ALA A 109 -0.80 -14.22 -30.99
N LEU A 110 -1.19 -13.71 -29.81
CA LEU A 110 -1.56 -12.31 -29.57
C LEU A 110 -0.71 -11.75 -28.42
N THR A 111 -0.41 -10.44 -28.44
CA THR A 111 0.24 -9.82 -27.29
C THR A 111 -0.71 -9.69 -26.13
N VAL A 112 -0.18 -9.66 -24.90
CA VAL A 112 -0.97 -9.38 -23.67
C VAL A 112 -1.75 -8.08 -23.84
N ARG A 113 -1.15 -7.04 -24.41
CA ARG A 113 -1.81 -5.77 -24.75
C ARG A 113 -3.02 -5.97 -25.66
N GLN A 114 -2.91 -6.76 -26.71
CA GLN A 114 -4.02 -7.05 -27.62
C GLN A 114 -5.16 -7.80 -26.95
N LEU A 115 -4.82 -8.77 -26.08
CA LEU A 115 -5.80 -9.53 -25.28
C LEU A 115 -6.51 -8.62 -24.28
N LEU A 116 -5.79 -7.71 -23.61
CA LEU A 116 -6.36 -6.72 -22.69
C LEU A 116 -7.33 -5.77 -23.39
N TYR A 117 -6.99 -5.28 -24.58
CA TYR A 117 -7.92 -4.49 -25.38
C TYR A 117 -9.17 -5.29 -25.77
N GLY A 118 -9.03 -6.57 -26.13
CA GLY A 118 -10.15 -7.47 -26.37
C GLY A 118 -11.06 -7.61 -25.14
N ALA A 119 -10.47 -7.89 -23.99
CA ALA A 119 -11.19 -8.07 -22.72
C ALA A 119 -11.91 -6.79 -22.27
N MET A 120 -11.26 -5.63 -22.35
CA MET A 120 -11.79 -4.40 -21.77
C MET A 120 -12.68 -3.62 -22.72
N LEU A 121 -12.32 -3.46 -24.01
CA LEU A 121 -13.12 -2.72 -24.97
C LEU A 121 -14.31 -3.54 -25.43
N SER A 122 -14.07 -4.70 -26.04
CA SER A 122 -15.12 -5.53 -26.65
C SER A 122 -15.75 -6.50 -25.64
N SER A 123 -15.27 -6.53 -24.41
CA SER A 123 -15.76 -7.47 -23.38
C SER A 123 -15.55 -8.95 -23.73
N ALA A 124 -14.53 -9.27 -24.53
CA ALA A 124 -14.25 -10.59 -25.08
C ALA A 124 -13.88 -11.61 -24.00
N ALA A 125 -14.66 -12.68 -23.87
CA ALA A 125 -14.47 -13.72 -22.84
C ALA A 125 -13.29 -14.68 -23.21
N ASP A 126 -13.08 -14.95 -24.50
CA ASP A 126 -11.94 -15.73 -24.98
C ASP A 126 -10.62 -15.07 -24.62
N ALA A 127 -10.51 -13.74 -24.76
CA ALA A 127 -9.33 -12.99 -24.36
C ALA A 127 -9.06 -13.11 -22.85
N THR A 128 -10.09 -13.10 -21.99
CA THR A 128 -9.91 -13.25 -20.54
C THR A 128 -9.42 -14.64 -20.14
N ASN A 129 -9.88 -15.69 -20.80
CA ASN A 129 -9.44 -17.05 -20.54
C ASN A 129 -7.96 -17.26 -20.98
N VAL A 130 -7.57 -16.70 -22.14
CA VAL A 130 -6.17 -16.73 -22.60
C VAL A 130 -5.26 -15.98 -21.65
N LEU A 131 -5.65 -14.80 -21.17
CA LEU A 131 -4.90 -14.04 -20.15
C LEU A 131 -4.78 -14.84 -18.84
N ALA A 132 -5.86 -15.50 -18.40
CA ALA A 132 -5.86 -16.30 -17.17
C ALA A 132 -4.88 -17.48 -17.25
N GLU A 133 -4.85 -18.20 -18.37
CA GLU A 133 -3.88 -19.28 -18.58
C GLU A 133 -2.44 -18.76 -18.66
N ALA A 134 -2.21 -17.61 -19.31
CA ALA A 134 -0.90 -16.99 -19.38
C ALA A 134 -0.32 -16.66 -17.99
N VAL A 135 -1.18 -16.16 -17.08
CA VAL A 135 -0.75 -15.78 -15.72
C VAL A 135 -0.55 -17.00 -14.82
N SER A 136 -1.48 -17.97 -14.84
CA SER A 136 -1.57 -19.01 -13.81
C SER A 136 -1.45 -20.44 -14.36
N GLY A 137 -1.23 -20.62 -15.66
CA GLY A 137 -1.16 -21.92 -16.31
C GLY A 137 -2.51 -22.61 -16.54
N ASN A 138 -3.56 -22.22 -15.82
CA ASN A 138 -4.94 -22.68 -16.03
C ASN A 138 -5.96 -21.71 -15.40
N ILE A 139 -7.22 -21.77 -15.88
CA ILE A 139 -8.30 -20.89 -15.44
C ILE A 139 -8.63 -21.06 -13.95
N GLY A 140 -8.61 -22.31 -13.43
CA GLY A 140 -8.94 -22.58 -12.02
C GLY A 140 -7.97 -21.93 -11.04
N ASP A 141 -6.67 -21.98 -11.34
CA ASP A 141 -5.63 -21.33 -10.53
C ASP A 141 -5.73 -19.80 -10.62
N PHE A 142 -6.08 -19.29 -11.79
CA PHE A 142 -6.33 -17.86 -11.96
C PHE A 142 -7.54 -17.37 -11.14
N VAL A 143 -8.63 -18.12 -11.11
CA VAL A 143 -9.79 -17.79 -10.28
C VAL A 143 -9.42 -17.79 -8.79
N ARG A 144 -8.52 -18.68 -8.33
CA ARG A 144 -7.98 -18.60 -6.96
C ARG A 144 -7.21 -17.29 -6.76
N LEU A 145 -6.33 -16.95 -7.69
CA LEU A 145 -5.56 -15.69 -7.64
C LEU A 145 -6.50 -14.46 -7.61
N MET A 146 -7.61 -14.46 -8.35
CA MET A 146 -8.61 -13.39 -8.29
C MET A 146 -9.20 -13.23 -6.88
N ASN A 147 -9.53 -14.33 -6.20
CA ASN A 147 -10.08 -14.30 -4.85
C ASN A 147 -9.02 -13.96 -3.79
N ASP A 148 -7.77 -14.38 -3.99
CA ASP A 148 -6.65 -13.97 -3.12
C ASP A 148 -6.42 -12.45 -3.23
N LYS A 149 -6.43 -11.90 -4.44
CA LYS A 149 -6.33 -10.44 -4.66
C LYS A 149 -7.56 -9.70 -4.10
N ALA A 150 -8.76 -10.25 -4.20
CA ALA A 150 -9.95 -9.67 -3.57
C ALA A 150 -9.76 -9.57 -2.05
N THR A 151 -9.24 -10.61 -1.42
CA THR A 151 -8.92 -10.61 0.02
C THR A 151 -7.85 -9.56 0.36
N GLU A 152 -6.79 -9.46 -0.44
CA GLU A 152 -5.72 -8.46 -0.29
C GLU A 152 -6.27 -7.02 -0.34
N LEU A 153 -7.24 -6.78 -1.24
CA LEU A 153 -7.90 -5.48 -1.40
C LEU A 153 -9.02 -5.21 -0.37
N GLY A 154 -9.27 -6.14 0.56
CA GLY A 154 -10.32 -6.00 1.57
C GLY A 154 -11.73 -6.23 1.05
N MET A 155 -11.89 -6.87 -0.13
CA MET A 155 -13.19 -7.19 -0.76
C MET A 155 -13.82 -8.40 -0.07
N ASN A 156 -14.22 -8.24 1.17
CA ASN A 156 -14.65 -9.35 2.04
C ASN A 156 -16.02 -9.95 1.67
N ASN A 157 -16.79 -9.26 0.83
CA ASN A 157 -18.10 -9.70 0.36
C ASN A 157 -18.09 -10.07 -1.14
N THR A 158 -16.95 -10.52 -1.66
CA THR A 158 -16.75 -10.86 -3.06
C THR A 158 -16.27 -12.29 -3.21
N ASN A 159 -16.80 -12.99 -4.21
CA ASN A 159 -16.31 -14.28 -4.67
C ASN A 159 -16.37 -14.35 -6.19
N PHE A 160 -15.24 -14.48 -6.85
CA PHE A 160 -15.13 -14.71 -8.29
C PHE A 160 -15.14 -16.20 -8.59
N SER A 161 -15.87 -16.62 -9.65
CA SER A 161 -15.97 -18.02 -10.09
C SER A 161 -15.51 -18.25 -11.52
N ASN A 162 -15.35 -17.17 -12.31
CA ASN A 162 -14.81 -17.20 -13.67
C ASN A 162 -14.11 -15.88 -14.00
N THR A 163 -13.45 -15.82 -15.16
CA THR A 163 -12.59 -14.71 -15.62
C THR A 163 -13.37 -13.60 -16.33
N HIS A 164 -14.59 -13.87 -16.79
CA HIS A 164 -15.31 -13.05 -17.77
C HIS A 164 -16.62 -12.44 -17.25
N GLY A 165 -17.17 -12.96 -16.15
CA GLY A 165 -18.38 -12.42 -15.52
C GLY A 165 -19.69 -12.96 -16.10
N GLU A 166 -19.67 -14.08 -16.84
CA GLU A 166 -20.89 -14.82 -17.13
C GLU A 166 -21.50 -15.36 -15.85
N HIS A 167 -22.83 -15.45 -15.79
CA HIS A 167 -23.52 -15.78 -14.57
C HIS A 167 -23.11 -17.14 -13.98
N ASP A 168 -22.90 -17.15 -12.68
CA ASP A 168 -22.68 -18.32 -11.84
C ASP A 168 -23.21 -17.99 -10.45
N ASP A 169 -24.09 -18.83 -9.88
CA ASP A 169 -24.71 -18.60 -8.56
C ASP A 169 -23.69 -18.42 -7.42
N ARG A 170 -22.48 -18.90 -7.59
CA ARG A 170 -21.38 -18.74 -6.62
C ARG A 170 -20.67 -17.40 -6.73
N MET A 171 -20.84 -16.70 -7.86
CA MET A 171 -20.23 -15.40 -8.09
C MET A 171 -21.08 -14.29 -7.47
N TYR A 172 -20.48 -13.48 -6.65
CA TYR A 172 -21.11 -12.29 -6.07
C TYR A 172 -20.06 -11.24 -5.70
N THR A 173 -20.53 -10.03 -5.56
CA THR A 173 -19.73 -8.90 -5.07
C THR A 173 -20.65 -7.89 -4.36
N THR A 174 -20.07 -6.77 -3.92
CA THR A 174 -20.82 -5.57 -3.52
C THR A 174 -20.32 -4.37 -4.31
N VAL A 175 -21.10 -3.32 -4.38
CA VAL A 175 -20.69 -2.09 -5.06
C VAL A 175 -19.47 -1.48 -4.34
N ARG A 176 -19.41 -1.57 -3.01
CA ARG A 176 -18.27 -1.12 -2.20
C ARG A 176 -17.00 -1.90 -2.53
N ASP A 177 -17.06 -3.22 -2.60
CA ASP A 177 -15.91 -4.05 -2.95
C ASP A 177 -15.41 -3.73 -4.37
N MET A 178 -16.33 -3.55 -5.33
CA MET A 178 -15.97 -3.17 -6.70
C MET A 178 -15.40 -1.76 -6.79
N ALA A 179 -15.76 -0.85 -5.89
CA ALA A 179 -15.13 0.46 -5.80
C ALA A 179 -13.67 0.37 -5.35
N ALA A 180 -13.37 -0.51 -4.39
CA ALA A 180 -11.99 -0.79 -3.97
C ALA A 180 -11.16 -1.35 -5.13
N LEU A 181 -11.69 -2.33 -5.87
CA LEU A 181 -11.05 -2.88 -7.06
C LEU A 181 -10.82 -1.83 -8.15
N ALA A 182 -11.82 -1.01 -8.45
CA ALA A 182 -11.73 0.03 -9.47
C ALA A 182 -10.67 1.08 -9.11
N ARG A 183 -10.63 1.52 -7.86
CA ARG A 183 -9.59 2.45 -7.37
C ARG A 183 -8.19 1.85 -7.52
N TYR A 184 -8.03 0.60 -7.13
CA TYR A 184 -6.76 -0.11 -7.27
C TYR A 184 -6.33 -0.22 -8.73
N ALA A 185 -7.19 -0.73 -9.62
CA ALA A 185 -6.89 -0.90 -11.02
C ALA A 185 -6.57 0.42 -11.72
N MET A 186 -7.35 1.47 -11.43
CA MET A 186 -7.14 2.81 -11.98
C MET A 186 -5.89 3.51 -11.43
N SER A 187 -5.21 3.01 -10.43
CA SER A 187 -3.88 3.50 -10.03
C SER A 187 -2.77 3.06 -10.99
N ASN A 188 -3.01 2.03 -11.81
CA ASN A 188 -2.07 1.53 -12.79
C ASN A 188 -2.19 2.31 -14.12
N PRO A 189 -1.10 2.90 -14.66
CA PRO A 189 -1.15 3.72 -15.86
C PRO A 189 -1.52 2.94 -17.13
N ASP A 190 -1.06 1.69 -17.28
CA ASP A 190 -1.39 0.85 -18.42
C ASP A 190 -2.87 0.46 -18.42
N PHE A 191 -3.42 0.12 -17.24
CA PHE A 191 -4.85 -0.13 -17.11
C PHE A 191 -5.68 1.09 -17.52
N ARG A 192 -5.30 2.29 -17.02
CA ARG A 192 -5.97 3.56 -17.37
C ARG A 192 -5.95 3.83 -18.88
N GLU A 193 -4.81 3.62 -19.54
CA GLU A 193 -4.68 3.79 -20.99
C GLU A 193 -5.66 2.87 -21.73
N ILE A 194 -5.69 1.59 -21.37
CA ILE A 194 -6.53 0.58 -22.03
C ILE A 194 -8.01 0.94 -21.90
N VAL A 195 -8.50 1.22 -20.68
CA VAL A 195 -9.94 1.47 -20.46
C VAL A 195 -10.42 2.81 -21.00
N ASN A 196 -9.52 3.78 -21.19
CA ASN A 196 -9.83 5.08 -21.78
C ASN A 196 -9.77 5.08 -23.32
N THR A 197 -9.37 3.98 -23.92
CA THR A 197 -9.27 3.86 -25.37
C THR A 197 -10.65 3.64 -25.99
N ASP A 198 -11.05 4.49 -26.96
CA ASP A 198 -12.32 4.37 -27.68
C ASP A 198 -12.33 3.19 -28.65
N GLN A 199 -11.25 3.03 -29.45
CA GLN A 199 -11.13 1.99 -30.46
C GLN A 199 -9.70 1.48 -30.52
N TYR A 200 -9.55 0.18 -30.81
CA TYR A 200 -8.25 -0.45 -31.04
C TYR A 200 -8.33 -1.45 -32.20
N THR A 201 -7.32 -1.46 -33.07
CA THR A 201 -7.29 -2.34 -34.26
C THR A 201 -6.20 -3.40 -34.11
N ILE A 202 -6.59 -4.67 -34.25
CA ILE A 202 -5.66 -5.80 -34.31
C ILE A 202 -5.53 -6.22 -35.78
N GLN A 203 -4.31 -6.21 -36.30
CA GLN A 203 -4.02 -6.64 -37.67
C GLN A 203 -4.18 -8.17 -37.78
N PRO A 204 -4.43 -8.68 -39.02
CA PRO A 204 -4.51 -10.11 -39.24
C PRO A 204 -3.30 -10.87 -38.71
N THR A 205 -3.57 -12.08 -38.19
CA THR A 205 -2.56 -13.01 -37.69
C THR A 205 -2.38 -14.18 -38.68
N ASP A 206 -1.46 -15.10 -38.38
CA ASP A 206 -1.33 -16.33 -39.15
C ASP A 206 -2.57 -17.22 -39.09
N LYS A 207 -3.34 -17.14 -38.03
CA LYS A 207 -4.55 -17.95 -37.79
C LYS A 207 -5.84 -17.25 -38.18
N TYR A 208 -5.93 -15.93 -37.93
CA TYR A 208 -7.13 -15.14 -38.24
C TYR A 208 -6.82 -14.08 -39.31
N LYS A 209 -7.51 -14.16 -40.44
CA LYS A 209 -7.14 -13.40 -41.68
C LYS A 209 -7.83 -12.05 -41.80
N GLU A 210 -8.74 -11.71 -40.93
CA GLU A 210 -9.46 -10.43 -40.92
C GLU A 210 -8.89 -9.46 -39.92
N VAL A 211 -9.11 -8.18 -40.15
CA VAL A 211 -8.80 -7.11 -39.18
C VAL A 211 -9.86 -7.11 -38.08
N ARG A 212 -9.44 -7.13 -36.82
CA ARG A 212 -10.36 -6.92 -35.67
C ARG A 212 -10.37 -5.46 -35.31
N ASN A 213 -11.53 -4.82 -35.43
CA ASN A 213 -11.76 -3.46 -34.94
C ASN A 213 -12.54 -3.53 -33.61
N LEU A 214 -11.82 -3.37 -32.52
CA LEU A 214 -12.38 -3.39 -31.16
C LEU A 214 -12.93 -1.99 -30.85
N VAL A 215 -14.18 -1.91 -30.43
CA VAL A 215 -14.83 -0.67 -30.03
C VAL A 215 -15.20 -0.76 -28.55
N ASN A 216 -14.95 0.30 -27.80
CA ASN A 216 -15.24 0.32 -26.38
C ASN A 216 -16.76 0.18 -26.14
N SER A 217 -17.15 -0.87 -25.38
CA SER A 217 -18.52 -1.15 -25.00
C SER A 217 -19.05 -0.24 -23.91
N ASN A 218 -18.18 0.57 -23.30
CA ASN A 218 -18.58 1.61 -22.38
C ASN A 218 -19.05 2.86 -23.15
N TYR A 219 -20.33 3.13 -23.11
CA TYR A 219 -20.95 4.22 -23.89
C TYR A 219 -20.51 5.60 -23.46
N MET A 220 -20.04 5.81 -22.22
CA MET A 220 -19.54 7.12 -21.81
C MET A 220 -18.16 7.43 -22.43
N VAL A 221 -17.36 6.42 -22.76
CA VAL A 221 -16.05 6.55 -23.40
C VAL A 221 -16.19 6.47 -24.92
N SER A 222 -17.10 5.64 -25.43
CA SER A 222 -17.23 5.40 -26.87
C SER A 222 -17.88 6.58 -27.60
N ARG A 223 -17.20 7.06 -28.64
CA ARG A 223 -17.73 8.09 -29.57
C ARG A 223 -18.54 7.46 -30.70
N VAL A 224 -18.42 6.14 -30.86
CA VAL A 224 -19.02 5.39 -31.96
C VAL A 224 -20.32 4.71 -31.58
N GLN A 225 -20.34 4.12 -30.37
CA GLN A 225 -21.52 3.45 -29.83
C GLN A 225 -22.33 4.40 -28.98
N ARG A 226 -23.66 4.49 -29.23
CA ARG A 226 -24.58 5.25 -28.38
C ARG A 226 -24.03 6.64 -28.01
N ALA A 227 -23.75 7.47 -29.04
CA ALA A 227 -23.19 8.81 -28.85
C ALA A 227 -23.99 9.73 -27.92
N ASP A 228 -25.28 9.39 -27.64
CA ASP A 228 -26.15 10.06 -26.68
C ASP A 228 -25.67 9.91 -25.22
N TYR A 229 -24.86 8.86 -24.91
CA TYR A 229 -24.24 8.65 -23.60
C TYR A 229 -22.79 9.15 -23.51
N TYR A 230 -22.16 9.47 -24.65
CA TYR A 230 -20.76 9.93 -24.61
C TYR A 230 -20.58 11.10 -23.66
N TYR A 231 -19.55 11.02 -22.79
CA TYR A 231 -19.22 12.02 -21.80
C TYR A 231 -17.74 12.40 -21.92
N SER A 232 -17.45 13.61 -22.33
CA SER A 232 -16.08 14.04 -22.67
C SER A 232 -15.06 13.93 -21.52
N ASN A 233 -15.54 13.93 -20.27
CA ASN A 233 -14.71 13.79 -19.09
C ASN A 233 -14.56 12.34 -18.62
N ALA A 234 -15.28 11.35 -19.21
CA ALA A 234 -15.13 9.95 -18.87
C ALA A 234 -13.76 9.41 -19.32
N ILE A 235 -13.14 8.61 -18.48
CA ILE A 235 -11.83 7.98 -18.71
C ILE A 235 -11.83 6.47 -18.46
N GLY A 236 -12.98 5.84 -18.40
CA GLY A 236 -13.16 4.41 -18.16
C GLY A 236 -14.36 4.19 -17.24
N VAL A 237 -14.68 2.95 -16.85
CA VAL A 237 -13.80 1.77 -16.77
C VAL A 237 -14.42 0.59 -17.53
N LYS A 238 -15.63 0.10 -17.08
CA LYS A 238 -16.22 -1.12 -17.65
C LYS A 238 -17.72 -1.18 -17.44
N SER A 239 -18.43 -1.59 -18.48
CA SER A 239 -19.82 -1.98 -18.43
C SER A 239 -19.99 -3.50 -18.45
N GLY A 240 -21.09 -3.99 -17.90
CA GLY A 240 -21.48 -5.39 -17.92
C GLY A 240 -22.99 -5.55 -17.94
N TYR A 241 -23.46 -6.66 -18.48
CA TYR A 241 -24.87 -7.04 -18.45
C TYR A 241 -25.00 -8.57 -18.46
N THR A 242 -25.80 -9.11 -17.59
CA THR A 242 -26.44 -10.43 -17.72
C THR A 242 -27.91 -10.29 -17.33
N THR A 243 -28.71 -11.30 -17.62
CA THR A 243 -30.15 -11.26 -17.23
C THR A 243 -30.29 -11.12 -15.71
N GLU A 244 -29.44 -11.79 -14.95
CA GLU A 244 -29.50 -11.84 -13.48
C GLU A 244 -28.86 -10.60 -12.82
N ALA A 245 -27.82 -10.05 -13.43
CA ALA A 245 -27.11 -8.88 -12.90
C ALA A 245 -27.76 -7.55 -13.31
N HIS A 246 -28.60 -7.57 -14.36
CA HIS A 246 -28.99 -6.35 -15.08
C HIS A 246 -27.77 -5.53 -15.56
N SER A 247 -27.93 -4.24 -15.77
CA SER A 247 -26.81 -3.38 -16.16
C SER A 247 -25.92 -3.03 -14.97
N CYS A 248 -24.62 -3.34 -15.10
CA CYS A 248 -23.58 -2.99 -14.16
C CYS A 248 -22.59 -2.03 -14.83
N LEU A 249 -22.26 -0.94 -14.16
CA LEU A 249 -21.40 0.10 -14.70
C LEU A 249 -20.41 0.57 -13.66
N VAL A 250 -19.17 0.62 -14.04
CA VAL A 250 -18.06 1.21 -13.28
C VAL A 250 -17.50 2.32 -14.14
N GLU A 251 -17.64 3.57 -13.72
CA GLU A 251 -17.23 4.75 -14.47
C GLU A 251 -16.29 5.63 -13.67
N VAL A 252 -15.29 6.18 -14.34
CA VAL A 252 -14.44 7.23 -13.80
C VAL A 252 -14.49 8.42 -14.73
N ALA A 253 -14.69 9.60 -14.16
CA ALA A 253 -14.62 10.86 -14.88
C ALA A 253 -13.64 11.83 -14.22
N LYS A 254 -12.97 12.64 -15.02
CA LYS A 254 -12.00 13.62 -14.55
C LYS A 254 -12.33 15.02 -15.09
N SER A 255 -12.37 15.99 -14.18
CA SER A 255 -12.49 17.40 -14.54
C SER A 255 -11.61 18.23 -13.61
N ARG A 256 -10.73 19.05 -14.17
CA ARG A 256 -9.75 19.83 -13.39
C ARG A 256 -8.92 18.92 -12.49
N ASP A 257 -8.90 19.19 -11.18
CA ASP A 257 -8.16 18.41 -10.18
C ASP A 257 -9.00 17.32 -9.50
N MET A 258 -10.27 17.17 -9.91
CA MET A 258 -11.18 16.14 -9.39
C MET A 258 -11.21 14.93 -10.29
N GLU A 259 -11.16 13.74 -9.69
CA GLU A 259 -11.35 12.47 -10.33
C GLU A 259 -12.38 11.66 -9.53
N LEU A 260 -13.51 11.38 -10.16
CA LEU A 260 -14.68 10.80 -9.53
C LEU A 260 -14.94 9.39 -10.05
N LEU A 261 -15.31 8.49 -9.14
CA LEU A 261 -15.73 7.12 -9.43
C LEU A 261 -17.22 6.99 -9.18
N ALA A 262 -17.94 6.44 -10.16
CA ALA A 262 -19.36 6.16 -10.07
C ALA A 262 -19.63 4.70 -10.42
N LEU A 263 -20.28 3.97 -9.52
CA LEU A 263 -20.72 2.61 -9.73
C LEU A 263 -22.23 2.54 -9.64
N THR A 264 -22.87 1.88 -10.61
CA THR A 264 -24.29 1.57 -10.61
C THR A 264 -24.49 0.11 -11.01
N PHE A 265 -25.14 -0.68 -10.18
CA PHE A 265 -25.39 -2.10 -10.41
C PHE A 265 -26.88 -2.39 -10.34
N GLY A 266 -27.31 -3.47 -10.99
CA GLY A 266 -28.72 -3.83 -11.06
C GLY A 266 -29.59 -2.82 -11.79
N SER A 267 -28.99 -1.95 -12.61
CA SER A 267 -29.71 -0.86 -13.27
C SER A 267 -30.54 -1.36 -14.44
N GLU A 268 -31.74 -0.80 -14.60
CA GLU A 268 -32.66 -1.15 -15.68
C GLU A 268 -32.64 -0.11 -16.81
N THR A 269 -33.25 -0.49 -17.91
CA THR A 269 -33.61 0.44 -18.98
C THR A 269 -35.00 1.00 -18.72
N VAL A 270 -35.11 2.29 -18.49
CA VAL A 270 -36.40 2.99 -18.27
C VAL A 270 -36.65 3.92 -19.45
N ASP A 271 -37.79 3.80 -20.08
CA ASP A 271 -38.21 4.57 -21.27
C ASP A 271 -37.13 4.55 -22.41
N GLY A 272 -36.54 3.37 -22.62
CA GLY A 272 -35.49 3.17 -23.65
C GLY A 272 -34.12 3.75 -23.29
N LYS A 273 -33.95 4.25 -22.06
CA LYS A 273 -32.71 4.85 -21.57
C LYS A 273 -32.05 3.95 -20.53
N ALA A 274 -30.76 3.70 -20.70
CA ALA A 274 -29.94 2.94 -19.75
C ALA A 274 -29.68 3.78 -18.49
N GLN A 275 -30.40 3.47 -17.42
CA GLN A 275 -30.49 4.32 -16.23
C GLN A 275 -29.15 4.51 -15.53
N GLY A 276 -28.30 3.46 -15.47
CA GLY A 276 -26.99 3.57 -14.84
C GLY A 276 -26.11 4.66 -15.44
N TYR A 277 -26.11 4.82 -16.77
CA TYR A 277 -25.36 5.90 -17.44
C TYR A 277 -25.92 7.29 -17.11
N ILE A 278 -27.24 7.40 -16.95
CA ILE A 278 -27.90 8.67 -16.59
C ILE A 278 -27.53 9.06 -15.17
N ASP A 279 -27.57 8.11 -14.23
CA ASP A 279 -27.21 8.36 -12.83
C ASP A 279 -25.75 8.76 -12.70
N CYS A 280 -24.81 8.05 -13.37
CA CYS A 280 -23.40 8.42 -13.40
C CYS A 280 -23.18 9.83 -13.95
N ARG A 281 -23.78 10.17 -15.12
CA ARG A 281 -23.66 11.51 -15.72
C ARG A 281 -24.17 12.60 -14.78
N LYS A 282 -25.37 12.41 -14.22
CA LYS A 282 -25.98 13.34 -13.28
C LYS A 282 -25.10 13.57 -12.05
N PHE A 283 -24.52 12.49 -11.50
CA PHE A 283 -23.57 12.61 -10.41
C PHE A 283 -22.33 13.41 -10.81
N PHE A 284 -21.70 13.08 -11.94
CA PHE A 284 -20.49 13.79 -12.39
C PHE A 284 -20.76 15.27 -12.63
N ASP A 285 -21.83 15.60 -13.34
CA ASP A 285 -22.20 16.97 -13.61
C ASP A 285 -22.44 17.76 -12.31
N THR A 286 -23.21 17.19 -11.38
CA THR A 286 -23.50 17.77 -10.08
C THR A 286 -22.22 17.95 -9.26
N ALA A 287 -21.40 16.90 -9.14
CA ALA A 287 -20.20 16.96 -8.31
C ALA A 287 -19.16 17.94 -8.88
N PHE A 288 -18.96 17.99 -10.20
CA PHE A 288 -18.04 18.94 -10.83
C PHE A 288 -18.57 20.40 -10.80
N GLU A 289 -19.86 20.60 -10.67
CA GLU A 289 -20.46 21.92 -10.49
C GLU A 289 -20.28 22.43 -9.06
N TYR A 290 -20.64 21.62 -8.07
CA TYR A 290 -20.76 22.05 -6.66
C TYR A 290 -19.51 21.83 -5.81
N TYR A 291 -18.53 21.04 -6.27
CA TYR A 291 -17.32 20.76 -5.49
C TYR A 291 -16.05 21.17 -6.24
N ARG A 292 -14.99 21.37 -5.46
CA ARG A 292 -13.61 21.58 -5.92
C ARG A 292 -12.67 20.69 -5.15
N SER A 293 -11.52 20.40 -5.75
CA SER A 293 -10.43 19.69 -5.10
C SER A 293 -9.21 20.62 -4.97
N LYS A 294 -8.50 20.48 -3.87
CA LYS A 294 -7.26 21.21 -3.60
C LYS A 294 -6.19 20.23 -3.14
N VAL A 295 -4.98 20.41 -3.65
CA VAL A 295 -3.82 19.67 -3.14
C VAL A 295 -3.46 20.24 -1.77
N VAL A 296 -3.49 19.39 -0.73
CA VAL A 296 -3.11 19.72 0.65
C VAL A 296 -1.59 19.66 0.79
N VAL A 297 -1.01 18.57 0.30
CA VAL A 297 0.44 18.35 0.22
C VAL A 297 0.76 17.55 -1.04
N SER A 298 1.83 17.92 -1.73
CA SER A 298 2.29 17.21 -2.92
C SER A 298 3.29 16.11 -2.57
N GLN A 299 3.32 15.05 -3.36
CA GLN A 299 4.32 14.00 -3.27
C GLN A 299 5.75 14.59 -3.26
N GLY A 300 6.64 14.05 -2.41
CA GLY A 300 8.01 14.53 -2.27
C GLY A 300 8.15 15.84 -1.48
N THR A 301 7.04 16.42 -0.96
CA THR A 301 7.14 17.58 -0.07
C THR A 301 7.79 17.15 1.25
N LEU A 302 8.82 17.90 1.67
CA LEU A 302 9.45 17.71 2.97
C LEU A 302 8.48 18.15 4.08
N VAL A 303 8.07 17.19 4.93
CA VAL A 303 7.11 17.41 6.02
C VAL A 303 7.79 17.48 7.37
N GLY A 304 8.85 16.70 7.59
CA GLY A 304 9.51 16.62 8.88
C GLY A 304 10.86 15.88 8.85
N GLN A 305 11.33 15.55 10.01
CA GLN A 305 12.55 14.77 10.19
C GLN A 305 12.52 13.96 11.48
N VAL A 306 13.22 12.83 11.52
CA VAL A 306 13.33 11.95 12.69
C VAL A 306 14.80 11.58 12.94
N PRO A 307 15.26 11.51 14.21
CA PRO A 307 16.62 11.07 14.53
C PRO A 307 16.91 9.66 14.02
N ILE A 308 18.11 9.44 13.45
CA ILE A 308 18.57 8.12 13.05
C ILE A 308 19.84 7.74 13.80
N LYS A 309 19.88 6.51 14.32
CA LYS A 309 21.06 5.92 14.98
C LYS A 309 21.82 5.03 14.00
N ASN A 310 23.13 4.95 14.21
CA ASN A 310 24.01 4.06 13.45
C ASN A 310 24.02 4.31 11.94
N ALA A 311 23.69 5.50 11.50
CA ALA A 311 23.73 5.88 10.09
C ALA A 311 25.07 6.54 9.74
N LYS A 312 25.60 6.19 8.58
CA LYS A 312 26.85 6.77 8.07
C LYS A 312 26.60 8.21 7.62
N ARG A 313 27.25 9.18 8.28
CA ARG A 313 27.22 10.61 7.93
C ARG A 313 25.81 11.25 8.00
N ALA A 314 24.90 10.69 8.77
CA ALA A 314 23.58 11.27 9.00
C ALA A 314 23.18 11.13 10.47
N SER A 315 22.51 12.14 11.01
CA SER A 315 21.93 12.14 12.35
C SER A 315 20.39 12.19 12.32
N GLN A 316 19.82 12.46 11.15
CA GLN A 316 18.38 12.58 10.93
C GLN A 316 18.02 12.01 9.55
N VAL A 317 16.80 11.47 9.44
CA VAL A 317 16.13 11.14 8.18
C VAL A 317 15.16 12.26 7.88
N LEU A 318 15.18 12.77 6.65
CA LEU A 318 14.16 13.69 6.15
C LEU A 318 12.95 12.89 5.70
N LEU A 319 11.78 13.39 6.05
CA LEU A 319 10.50 12.72 5.81
C LEU A 319 9.74 13.46 4.71
N GLU A 320 9.50 12.76 3.61
CA GLU A 320 8.77 13.27 2.47
C GLU A 320 7.36 12.64 2.41
N ALA A 321 6.39 13.40 1.91
CA ALA A 321 5.06 12.91 1.61
C ALA A 321 5.13 11.83 0.52
N GLN A 322 4.60 10.61 0.79
CA GLN A 322 4.66 9.47 -0.14
C GLN A 322 3.86 9.70 -1.43
N LYS A 323 2.75 10.42 -1.33
CA LYS A 323 1.82 10.73 -2.45
C LYS A 323 1.20 12.10 -2.26
N ASN A 324 0.45 12.57 -3.27
CA ASN A 324 -0.39 13.74 -3.10
C ASN A 324 -1.53 13.45 -2.12
N LEU A 325 -1.84 14.39 -1.26
CA LEU A 325 -3.09 14.42 -0.48
C LEU A 325 -4.00 15.52 -1.06
N TYR A 326 -5.25 15.17 -1.26
CA TYR A 326 -6.27 16.09 -1.77
C TYR A 326 -7.35 16.32 -0.71
N TYR A 327 -8.02 17.43 -0.81
CA TYR A 327 -9.19 17.76 0.00
C TYR A 327 -10.31 18.30 -0.90
N ILE A 328 -11.51 17.76 -0.72
CA ILE A 328 -12.70 18.19 -1.46
C ILE A 328 -13.54 19.11 -0.58
N TYR A 329 -14.00 20.21 -1.16
CA TYR A 329 -14.80 21.24 -0.50
C TYR A 329 -15.88 21.79 -1.43
N PRO A 330 -17.00 22.31 -0.89
CA PRO A 330 -18.04 22.98 -1.68
C PRO A 330 -17.52 24.25 -2.35
N VAL A 331 -18.08 24.56 -3.52
CA VAL A 331 -17.78 25.81 -4.21
C VAL A 331 -18.21 27.02 -3.35
N GLY A 332 -17.31 27.95 -3.14
CA GLY A 332 -17.53 29.12 -2.28
C GLY A 332 -17.04 28.95 -0.84
N GLU A 333 -16.62 27.73 -0.45
CA GLU A 333 -16.10 27.41 0.88
C GLU A 333 -14.62 27.02 0.82
N GLU A 334 -13.81 27.80 0.09
CA GLU A 334 -12.39 27.47 -0.06
C GLU A 334 -11.68 27.42 1.29
N PRO A 335 -11.10 26.26 1.67
CA PRO A 335 -10.44 26.08 2.96
C PRO A 335 -9.17 26.94 3.05
N GLY A 336 -8.87 27.41 4.23
CA GLY A 336 -7.68 28.20 4.54
C GLY A 336 -6.38 27.42 4.43
N THR A 337 -5.45 27.70 5.36
CA THR A 337 -4.18 26.94 5.47
C THR A 337 -4.39 25.73 6.36
N PRO A 338 -3.99 24.52 5.93
CA PRO A 338 -4.14 23.33 6.76
C PRO A 338 -3.17 23.37 7.94
N THR A 339 -3.58 22.81 9.07
CA THR A 339 -2.69 22.38 10.15
C THR A 339 -2.37 20.91 9.98
N TYR A 340 -1.32 20.41 10.64
CA TYR A 340 -0.97 19.00 10.54
C TYR A 340 -0.33 18.46 11.82
N GLU A 341 -0.43 17.15 12.02
CA GLU A 341 0.19 16.40 13.10
C GLU A 341 1.03 15.26 12.51
N ILE A 342 2.30 15.17 12.94
CA ILE A 342 3.22 14.11 12.52
C ILE A 342 3.22 13.03 13.58
N ARG A 343 3.01 11.78 13.17
CA ARG A 343 3.11 10.57 14.01
C ARG A 343 4.29 9.73 13.54
N VAL A 344 5.38 9.81 14.28
CA VAL A 344 6.62 9.06 14.02
C VAL A 344 7.18 8.49 15.30
N VAL A 345 8.04 7.49 15.19
CA VAL A 345 8.79 6.96 16.34
C VAL A 345 9.84 7.98 16.83
N GLU A 346 10.26 7.86 18.08
CA GLU A 346 11.24 8.76 18.68
C GLU A 346 12.60 8.75 17.94
N TYR A 347 13.01 7.59 17.42
CA TYR A 347 14.19 7.42 16.59
C TYR A 347 14.09 6.14 15.76
N ILE A 348 14.85 6.09 14.67
CA ILE A 348 14.99 4.90 13.82
C ILE A 348 16.46 4.45 13.76
N GLN A 349 16.70 3.26 13.24
CA GLN A 349 18.05 2.69 13.07
C GLN A 349 18.35 2.42 11.61
N ALA A 350 19.57 2.76 11.16
CA ALA A 350 20.04 2.37 9.85
C ALA A 350 20.27 0.83 9.79
N PRO A 351 20.16 0.19 8.60
CA PRO A 351 19.96 0.82 7.30
C PRO A 351 18.47 1.17 7.04
N ILE A 352 18.23 2.21 6.25
CA ILE A 352 16.92 2.64 5.77
C ILE A 352 17.07 2.89 4.27
N SER A 353 16.12 2.46 3.47
CA SER A 353 16.10 2.68 2.04
C SER A 353 15.21 3.87 1.67
N LYS A 354 15.52 4.52 0.55
CA LYS A 354 14.64 5.54 -0.01
C LYS A 354 13.23 4.97 -0.25
N GLY A 355 12.22 5.69 0.25
CA GLY A 355 10.82 5.25 0.11
C GLY A 355 10.32 4.35 1.24
N ASP A 356 11.18 3.91 2.18
CA ASP A 356 10.71 3.19 3.37
C ASP A 356 9.76 4.08 4.18
N ILE A 357 8.61 3.53 4.58
CA ILE A 357 7.62 4.22 5.41
C ILE A 357 8.18 4.36 6.83
N ILE A 358 8.26 5.59 7.31
CA ILE A 358 8.83 5.95 8.62
C ILE A 358 7.76 6.38 9.62
N GLY A 359 6.65 6.88 9.13
CA GLY A 359 5.54 7.36 9.94
C GLY A 359 4.40 7.87 9.08
N GLU A 360 3.52 8.64 9.68
CA GLU A 360 2.37 9.23 9.02
C GLU A 360 2.18 10.70 9.41
N CYS A 361 1.48 11.45 8.59
CA CYS A 361 1.09 12.83 8.85
C CYS A 361 -0.40 12.99 8.58
N GLU A 362 -1.14 13.49 9.55
CA GLU A 362 -2.54 13.83 9.41
C GLU A 362 -2.71 15.35 9.24
N TYR A 363 -3.47 15.76 8.23
CA TYR A 363 -3.76 17.15 7.91
C TYR A 363 -5.18 17.50 8.29
N PHE A 364 -5.40 18.76 8.69
CA PHE A 364 -6.70 19.26 9.16
C PHE A 364 -7.02 20.61 8.55
N TYR A 365 -8.30 20.83 8.19
CA TYR A 365 -8.89 22.13 7.94
C TYR A 365 -9.93 22.41 9.02
N ASP A 366 -9.76 23.50 9.75
CA ASP A 366 -10.67 23.94 10.83
C ASP A 366 -11.00 22.83 11.86
N GLY A 367 -9.98 21.96 12.13
CA GLY A 367 -10.10 20.85 13.06
C GLY A 367 -10.74 19.57 12.50
N VAL A 368 -11.16 19.60 11.23
CA VAL A 368 -11.67 18.42 10.51
C VAL A 368 -10.53 17.75 9.74
N SER A 369 -10.39 16.44 9.88
CA SER A 369 -9.35 15.69 9.17
C SER A 369 -9.53 15.78 7.65
N ALA A 370 -8.49 16.24 6.97
CA ALA A 370 -8.40 16.25 5.51
C ALA A 370 -7.84 14.92 4.97
N GLY A 371 -7.26 14.11 5.85
CA GLY A 371 -6.71 12.81 5.52
C GLY A 371 -5.32 12.57 6.11
N ILE A 372 -4.88 11.32 6.01
CA ILE A 372 -3.59 10.83 6.48
C ILE A 372 -2.72 10.44 5.29
N ILE A 373 -1.44 10.72 5.39
CA ILE A 373 -0.46 10.37 4.38
C ILE A 373 0.77 9.73 5.02
N ASP A 374 1.30 8.70 4.38
CA ASP A 374 2.56 8.09 4.80
C ASP A 374 3.74 9.03 4.54
N LEU A 375 4.65 9.04 5.51
CA LEU A 375 5.91 9.75 5.43
C LEU A 375 7.03 8.75 5.12
N VAL A 376 7.79 9.01 4.07
CA VAL A 376 8.85 8.13 3.59
C VAL A 376 10.23 8.78 3.69
N ALA A 377 11.27 7.94 3.75
CA ALA A 377 12.65 8.40 3.73
C ALA A 377 13.01 9.00 2.36
N ASP A 378 13.66 10.18 2.36
CA ASP A 378 14.07 10.94 1.17
C ASP A 378 15.17 10.23 0.35
N LYS A 379 16.00 9.40 0.99
CA LYS A 379 17.13 8.69 0.38
C LYS A 379 17.54 7.47 1.20
N ASP A 380 18.57 6.76 0.71
CA ASP A 380 19.20 5.64 1.42
C ASP A 380 20.10 6.14 2.56
N TYR A 381 19.99 5.50 3.73
CA TYR A 381 20.80 5.71 4.90
C TYR A 381 21.55 4.42 5.26
N SER A 382 22.82 4.34 4.90
CA SER A 382 23.66 3.16 5.12
C SER A 382 24.03 3.00 6.59
N PHE A 383 24.19 1.75 7.03
CA PHE A 383 24.62 1.40 8.38
C PHE A 383 26.08 1.75 8.63
N ASP A 384 26.38 2.29 9.82
CA ASP A 384 27.74 2.58 10.31
C ASP A 384 28.09 1.60 11.44
N ALA A 385 28.88 0.57 11.10
CA ALA A 385 29.35 -0.42 12.06
C ALA A 385 30.25 0.17 13.15
N ILE A 386 31.01 1.25 12.84
CA ILE A 386 31.90 1.89 13.81
C ILE A 386 31.08 2.67 14.84
N ALA A 387 30.09 3.42 14.39
CA ALA A 387 29.16 4.13 15.28
C ALA A 387 28.41 3.15 16.18
N TYR A 388 27.90 2.03 15.63
CA TYR A 388 27.21 0.99 16.39
C TYR A 388 28.07 0.38 17.51
N VAL A 389 29.33 0.01 17.18
CA VAL A 389 30.28 -0.54 18.18
C VAL A 389 30.64 0.54 19.22
N GLY A 390 30.82 1.79 18.77
CA GLY A 390 31.09 2.91 19.66
C GLY A 390 29.97 3.17 20.69
N ASP A 391 28.74 3.16 20.26
CA ASP A 391 27.55 3.30 21.12
C ASP A 391 27.41 2.11 22.11
N GLY A 392 27.71 0.90 21.61
CA GLY A 392 27.74 -0.30 22.46
C GLY A 392 28.80 -0.19 23.58
N ILE A 393 30.02 0.23 23.24
CA ILE A 393 31.10 0.45 24.21
C ILE A 393 30.69 1.56 25.20
N LYS A 394 30.18 2.69 24.71
CA LYS A 394 29.73 3.80 25.56
C LYS A 394 28.65 3.35 26.53
N SER A 395 27.67 2.60 26.08
CA SER A 395 26.60 2.05 26.92
C SER A 395 27.15 1.16 28.04
N VAL A 396 28.11 0.28 27.74
CA VAL A 396 28.77 -0.58 28.71
C VAL A 396 29.55 0.25 29.75
N VAL A 397 30.39 1.18 29.28
CA VAL A 397 31.27 1.99 30.15
C VAL A 397 30.47 2.94 31.05
N THR A 398 29.33 3.45 30.59
CA THR A 398 28.45 4.33 31.35
C THR A 398 27.45 3.56 32.23
N SER A 399 27.39 2.23 32.11
CA SER A 399 26.45 1.45 32.91
C SER A 399 26.78 1.51 34.40
N PRO A 400 25.79 1.62 35.31
CA PRO A 400 26.02 1.63 36.76
C PRO A 400 26.76 0.39 37.26
N ILE A 401 26.56 -0.74 36.60
CA ILE A 401 27.25 -2.01 36.91
C ILE A 401 28.76 -1.90 36.62
N PHE A 402 29.14 -1.40 35.44
CA PHE A 402 30.55 -1.24 35.07
C PHE A 402 31.25 -0.25 35.98
N ILE A 403 30.62 0.90 36.27
CA ILE A 403 31.14 1.92 37.23
C ILE A 403 31.32 1.29 38.62
N GLY A 404 30.35 0.51 39.08
CA GLY A 404 30.44 -0.21 40.34
C GLY A 404 31.62 -1.19 40.39
N ILE A 405 31.83 -1.96 39.30
CA ILE A 405 32.97 -2.89 39.21
C ILE A 405 34.31 -2.12 39.27
N VAL A 406 34.44 -1.01 38.53
CA VAL A 406 35.63 -0.16 38.53
C VAL A 406 35.91 0.40 39.93
N ILE A 407 34.90 0.88 40.61
CA ILE A 407 35.00 1.36 42.01
C ILE A 407 35.51 0.25 42.94
N ILE A 408 34.94 -0.95 42.86
CA ILE A 408 35.36 -2.11 43.66
C ILE A 408 36.84 -2.45 43.41
N ILE A 409 37.27 -2.45 42.15
CA ILE A 409 38.67 -2.73 41.79
C ILE A 409 39.59 -1.68 42.37
N VAL A 410 39.22 -0.39 42.28
CA VAL A 410 40.02 0.71 42.81
C VAL A 410 40.12 0.62 44.33
N VAL A 411 38.99 0.36 45.03
CA VAL A 411 38.98 0.19 46.48
C VAL A 411 39.83 -1.02 46.93
N ALA A 412 39.74 -2.13 46.25
CA ALA A 412 40.56 -3.31 46.48
C ALA A 412 42.07 -3.02 46.29
N ALA A 413 42.43 -2.33 45.23
CA ALA A 413 43.83 -1.93 44.94
C ALA A 413 44.37 -0.99 46.05
N VAL A 414 43.58 -0.01 46.48
CA VAL A 414 43.97 0.90 47.57
C VAL A 414 44.09 0.12 48.89
N TYR A 415 43.15 -0.79 49.21
CA TYR A 415 43.25 -1.63 50.40
C TYR A 415 44.52 -2.50 50.41
N ILE A 416 44.81 -3.16 49.27
CA ILE A 416 46.06 -3.95 49.14
C ILE A 416 47.30 -3.08 49.33
N LYS A 417 47.34 -1.87 48.76
CA LYS A 417 48.45 -0.93 48.93
C LYS A 417 48.65 -0.52 50.38
N ILE A 418 47.56 -0.18 51.08
CA ILE A 418 47.59 0.15 52.52
C ILE A 418 48.06 -1.05 53.33
N LYS A 419 47.56 -2.26 53.07
CA LYS A 419 47.95 -3.49 53.76
C LYS A 419 49.43 -3.82 53.54
N ARG A 420 49.97 -3.66 52.33
CA ARG A 420 51.38 -3.81 52.01
C ARG A 420 52.24 -2.79 52.74
N ARG A 421 51.81 -1.52 52.81
CA ARG A 421 52.51 -0.44 53.56
C ARG A 421 52.55 -0.74 55.08
N LYS A 422 51.42 -1.17 55.67
CA LYS A 422 51.36 -1.56 57.10
C LYS A 422 52.31 -2.74 57.38
N ARG A 423 52.35 -3.74 56.50
CA ARG A 423 53.23 -4.89 56.68
C ARG A 423 54.72 -4.49 56.56
N ARG A 424 55.06 -3.59 55.68
CA ARG A 424 56.44 -3.04 55.53
C ARG A 424 56.85 -2.30 56.79
N ILE A 425 56.05 -1.39 57.29
CA ILE A 425 56.29 -0.63 58.53
C ILE A 425 56.46 -1.60 59.72
N ALA A 426 55.60 -2.61 59.84
CA ALA A 426 55.68 -3.59 60.89
C ALA A 426 57.01 -4.43 60.81
N ARG A 427 57.46 -4.80 59.61
CA ARG A 427 58.77 -5.47 59.43
C ARG A 427 59.94 -4.54 59.80
N GLU A 428 59.90 -3.28 59.40
CA GLU A 428 60.95 -2.30 59.75
C GLU A 428 61.02 -2.06 61.27
N ARG A 429 59.83 -2.01 61.95
CA ARG A 429 59.78 -1.91 63.42
C ARG A 429 60.37 -3.14 64.13
N LYS A 430 60.05 -4.34 63.63
CA LYS A 430 60.64 -5.58 64.17
C LYS A 430 62.15 -5.65 63.98
N LEU A 431 62.66 -5.22 62.77
CA LEU A 431 64.08 -5.15 62.52
C LEU A 431 64.81 -4.15 63.41
N ARG A 432 64.21 -2.97 63.63
CA ARG A 432 64.76 -1.94 64.53
C ARG A 432 64.77 -2.44 66.02
N ALA A 433 63.72 -3.13 66.44
CA ALA A 433 63.67 -3.70 67.77
C ALA A 433 64.70 -4.84 67.96
N ARG A 434 64.91 -5.65 66.90
CA ARG A 434 65.95 -6.70 66.95
C ARG A 434 67.37 -6.12 67.03
N ARG A 435 67.67 -5.11 66.22
CA ARG A 435 68.96 -4.38 66.25
C ARG A 435 69.22 -3.69 67.60
N ARG A 436 68.19 -3.11 68.23
CA ARG A 436 68.29 -2.55 69.61
C ARG A 436 68.65 -3.65 70.62
N ARG A 437 67.95 -4.81 70.58
CA ARG A 437 68.26 -5.93 71.50
C ARG A 437 69.68 -6.45 71.30
N GLU A 438 70.11 -6.61 70.04
CA GLU A 438 71.45 -7.02 69.69
C GLU A 438 72.53 -6.02 70.16
N ALA A 439 72.23 -4.73 69.98
CA ALA A 439 73.08 -3.66 70.50
C ALA A 439 73.17 -3.65 72.03
N GLU A 440 72.00 -3.82 72.75
CA GLU A 440 71.99 -3.90 74.22
C GLU A 440 72.67 -5.18 74.68
N GLN A 441 72.59 -6.30 74.03
CA GLN A 441 73.32 -7.52 74.36
C GLN A 441 74.81 -7.37 74.17
N ASN A 442 75.21 -6.76 73.05
CA ASN A 442 76.64 -6.46 72.82
C ASN A 442 77.23 -5.47 73.82
N LEU A 443 76.43 -4.48 74.29
CA LEU A 443 76.85 -3.55 75.25
C LEU A 443 77.02 -4.26 76.66
N ARG A 444 76.07 -5.13 76.97
CA ARG A 444 76.20 -5.94 78.25
C ARG A 444 77.45 -6.88 78.21
N ARG A 445 77.75 -7.57 77.08
CA ARG A 445 78.94 -8.38 76.88
C ARG A 445 80.23 -7.58 77.06
N ARG A 446 80.31 -6.37 76.49
CA ARG A 446 81.45 -5.51 76.64
C ARG A 446 81.63 -5.03 78.10
N MET A 447 80.50 -4.78 78.79
CA MET A 447 80.57 -4.39 80.26
C MET A 447 80.95 -5.61 81.13
N GLU A 448 80.71 -6.85 80.68
CA GLU A 448 81.11 -8.11 81.43
C GLU A 448 82.60 -8.49 81.13
N GLU A 449 83.19 -8.01 80.02
CA GLU A 449 84.57 -8.28 79.62
C GLU A 449 85.56 -7.21 80.18
N ASP A 450 85.04 -6.08 80.70
CA ASP A 450 85.79 -4.97 81.36
C ASP A 450 85.84 -5.06 82.90
N ILE A 451 85.33 -6.19 83.49
CA ILE A 451 85.47 -6.49 84.95
C ILE A 451 86.40 -7.70 85.10
#